data_52bb054d7f73c6e36fce18a4a46a9555
#
_entry.id   52bb054d7f73c6e36fce18a4a46a9555
#
_cell.length_a   1.000
_cell.length_b   1.000
_cell.length_c   1.000
_cell.angle_alpha   90.00
_cell.angle_beta   90.00
_cell.angle_gamma   90.00
#
_symmetry.space_group_name_H-M   'P 1'
#
loop_
_entity.id
_entity.type
_entity.pdbx_description
1 polymer ?
#
loop_
_entity_poly.entity_id
_entity_poly.type
_entity_poly.pdbx_seq_one_letter_code
_entity_poly.pdbx_strand_id
1 'polypeptide(L)'
;MHAQRPFLLLAAIAFHGVLLAQEFDLVLHGGRIVDGSGRPAMAGDVGIKAGRIAAVGRVAGRGRRELELHGRVIAPGFIDVHTHAEDLNEMPRAENFVRMGVTTLILGNCGTSHLDLGRFFEEITRTNPSVNIGSLIGHGTVRQQVIGGSFRRPPTAPELARMKEHVEQAMRDGALGVSTGLIYLPGSFATTEELIEMARAVGRHGGLYITHLRSEGENLFAAVEEAARIGREAGVPIHISHIKAGGRANWGKSGELLTRIERLRSGGLTITHDQYLYTASSTGLSQLIPDEAREGGAEGLQKRLDDPRQKSAILAQMQGRLARNGYTNCSHVVIAACKSDPALAGLTLPEAARFRRKSESIEEQFELVLALELRGGATAIYHGMSEEDLRVFLADPHTMIASDSGLRRWAQGMPHPRGYGNNARLLARYVRELKLLTLEEAVRRMTALPAQRFGIAGRGQVKEGFAADLVVFDPAEVRENSTFEKPHAYATGFRHVFVNGVEVVRDDGHTGARPGQVARRAPR
;
A
#
# COMPACT_ATOMS: atom_id res chain seq x y z
N MET A 1 36.91 59.22 -73.28
CA MET A 1 37.41 58.00 -72.61
C MET A 1 36.85 58.00 -71.21
N HIS A 2 35.68 57.35 -70.97
CA HIS A 2 35.09 57.22 -69.67
C HIS A 2 35.12 55.73 -69.22
N ALA A 3 35.88 55.46 -68.18
CA ALA A 3 36.00 54.14 -67.59
C ALA A 3 34.82 53.91 -66.62
N GLN A 4 33.96 52.92 -66.92
CA GLN A 4 32.96 52.42 -66.05
C GLN A 4 33.56 51.39 -65.06
N ARG A 5 33.36 51.61 -63.75
CA ARG A 5 33.72 50.68 -62.71
C ARG A 5 32.50 49.77 -62.44
N PRO A 6 32.59 48.47 -62.26
CA PRO A 6 31.50 47.63 -61.87
C PRO A 6 31.36 47.66 -60.37
N PHE A 7 30.09 47.88 -59.88
CA PHE A 7 29.68 47.68 -58.51
C PHE A 7 29.43 46.19 -58.23
N LEU A 8 30.21 45.59 -57.32
CA LEU A 8 29.94 44.27 -56.80
C LEU A 8 28.93 44.43 -55.65
N LEU A 9 27.70 43.90 -55.83
CA LEU A 9 26.70 43.76 -54.79
C LEU A 9 27.01 42.48 -54.00
N LEU A 10 27.52 42.58 -52.75
CA LEU A 10 27.59 41.47 -51.80
C LEU A 10 26.20 41.22 -51.20
N ALA A 11 25.55 40.16 -51.63
CA ALA A 11 24.33 39.68 -50.98
C ALA A 11 24.69 38.96 -49.66
N ALA A 12 24.43 39.63 -48.53
CA ALA A 12 24.51 39.01 -47.19
C ALA A 12 23.34 38.08 -46.99
N ILE A 13 23.57 36.75 -47.07
CA ILE A 13 22.58 35.74 -46.68
C ILE A 13 22.54 35.72 -45.16
N ALA A 14 21.54 36.38 -44.58
CA ALA A 14 21.24 36.28 -43.16
C ALA A 14 20.63 34.89 -42.84
N PHE A 15 21.45 34.00 -42.28
CA PHE A 15 20.94 32.76 -41.69
C PHE A 15 20.08 33.12 -40.45
N HIS A 16 18.79 33.25 -40.63
CA HIS A 16 17.85 33.27 -39.51
C HIS A 16 17.77 31.85 -38.95
N GLY A 17 18.60 31.55 -37.96
CA GLY A 17 18.42 30.36 -37.14
C GLY A 17 17.06 30.50 -36.41
N VAL A 18 16.04 29.79 -36.89
CA VAL A 18 14.79 29.63 -36.15
C VAL A 18 15.16 28.91 -34.85
N LEU A 19 15.30 29.65 -33.76
CA LEU A 19 15.28 29.09 -32.42
C LEU A 19 13.91 28.42 -32.27
N LEU A 20 13.82 27.12 -32.54
CA LEU A 20 12.64 26.34 -32.19
C LEU A 20 12.43 26.50 -30.69
N ALA A 21 11.38 27.18 -30.31
CA ALA A 21 11.01 27.32 -28.90
C ALA A 21 10.94 25.95 -28.27
N GLN A 22 11.55 25.76 -27.10
CA GLN A 22 11.46 24.52 -26.35
C GLN A 22 10.01 24.26 -26.02
N GLU A 23 9.45 23.21 -26.61
CA GLU A 23 8.03 22.89 -26.50
C GLU A 23 7.70 22.11 -25.22
N PHE A 24 8.68 21.31 -24.74
CA PHE A 24 8.54 20.44 -23.56
C PHE A 24 9.56 20.80 -22.47
N ASP A 25 9.23 20.50 -21.21
CA ASP A 25 10.18 20.58 -20.11
C ASP A 25 11.14 19.38 -20.13
N LEU A 26 10.63 18.20 -20.52
CA LEU A 26 11.38 16.96 -20.65
C LEU A 26 10.82 16.12 -21.82
N VAL A 27 11.73 15.53 -22.60
CA VAL A 27 11.37 14.49 -23.56
C VAL A 27 12.14 13.21 -23.22
N LEU A 28 11.40 12.10 -23.16
CA LEU A 28 11.94 10.74 -23.02
C LEU A 28 11.92 10.09 -24.39
N HIS A 29 13.10 9.84 -24.97
CA HIS A 29 13.26 9.32 -26.34
C HIS A 29 13.53 7.82 -26.36
N GLY A 30 13.05 7.13 -27.42
CA GLY A 30 13.41 5.77 -27.74
C GLY A 30 13.03 4.75 -26.67
N GLY A 31 11.90 4.95 -25.99
CA GLY A 31 11.39 4.05 -24.96
C GLY A 31 10.45 2.97 -25.50
N ARG A 32 10.20 1.96 -24.68
CA ARG A 32 9.11 0.99 -24.84
C ARG A 32 7.99 1.36 -23.86
N ILE A 33 6.90 1.93 -24.38
CA ILE A 33 5.80 2.46 -23.58
C ILE A 33 4.86 1.30 -23.19
N VAL A 34 4.76 1.01 -21.89
CA VAL A 34 3.76 0.15 -21.27
C VAL A 34 2.74 1.07 -20.58
N ASP A 35 1.66 1.38 -21.27
CA ASP A 35 0.78 2.52 -20.96
C ASP A 35 -0.11 2.35 -19.70
N GLY A 36 -0.05 1.19 -19.04
CA GLY A 36 -0.86 0.87 -17.86
C GLY A 36 -2.23 0.29 -18.18
N SER A 37 -2.66 0.25 -19.44
CA SER A 37 -3.96 -0.30 -19.83
C SER A 37 -4.03 -1.82 -19.91
N GLY A 38 -2.88 -2.50 -19.85
CA GLY A 38 -2.75 -3.94 -20.11
C GLY A 38 -2.59 -4.30 -21.59
N ARG A 39 -2.61 -3.33 -22.51
CA ARG A 39 -2.35 -3.53 -23.94
C ARG A 39 -0.86 -3.78 -24.18
N PRO A 40 -0.49 -4.44 -25.30
CA PRO A 40 0.90 -4.64 -25.67
C PRO A 40 1.70 -3.34 -25.71
N ALA A 41 2.96 -3.41 -25.28
CA ALA A 41 3.87 -2.26 -25.28
C ALA A 41 4.11 -1.74 -26.70
N MET A 42 4.33 -0.43 -26.85
CA MET A 42 4.64 0.23 -28.09
C MET A 42 5.98 1.01 -28.00
N ALA A 43 6.76 1.03 -29.07
CA ALA A 43 7.93 1.91 -29.14
C ALA A 43 7.47 3.37 -29.31
N GLY A 44 8.16 4.30 -28.65
CA GLY A 44 7.83 5.71 -28.78
C GLY A 44 8.49 6.60 -27.73
N ASP A 45 8.19 7.87 -27.84
CA ASP A 45 8.67 8.94 -26.98
C ASP A 45 7.55 9.44 -26.07
N VAL A 46 7.92 10.14 -24.99
CA VAL A 46 6.98 10.83 -24.11
C VAL A 46 7.45 12.26 -23.87
N GLY A 47 6.63 13.24 -24.28
CA GLY A 47 6.86 14.67 -24.01
C GLY A 47 6.12 15.13 -22.75
N ILE A 48 6.83 15.80 -21.85
CA ILE A 48 6.32 16.30 -20.57
C ILE A 48 6.37 17.81 -20.57
N LYS A 49 5.24 18.46 -20.18
CA LYS A 49 5.11 19.92 -20.05
C LYS A 49 4.28 20.26 -18.80
N ALA A 50 4.77 21.17 -17.98
CA ALA A 50 4.08 21.65 -16.77
C ALA A 50 3.57 20.49 -15.87
N GLY A 51 4.40 19.45 -15.67
CA GLY A 51 4.10 18.31 -14.83
C GLY A 51 3.10 17.31 -15.42
N ARG A 52 2.70 17.47 -16.70
CA ARG A 52 1.75 16.60 -17.39
C ARG A 52 2.39 15.96 -18.63
N ILE A 53 1.87 14.81 -18.99
CA ILE A 53 2.16 14.16 -20.27
C ILE A 53 1.47 14.97 -21.38
N ALA A 54 2.25 15.59 -22.23
CA ALA A 54 1.75 16.47 -23.31
C ALA A 54 1.77 15.81 -24.67
N ALA A 55 2.60 14.76 -24.87
CA ALA A 55 2.65 13.97 -26.10
C ALA A 55 3.09 12.54 -25.80
N VAL A 56 2.56 11.56 -26.57
CA VAL A 56 2.90 10.13 -26.49
C VAL A 56 3.04 9.54 -27.89
N GLY A 57 4.10 8.77 -28.11
CA GLY A 57 4.40 8.12 -29.40
C GLY A 57 5.48 8.87 -30.17
N ARG A 58 5.15 9.62 -31.21
CA ARG A 58 6.09 10.47 -31.95
C ARG A 58 6.08 11.89 -31.40
N VAL A 59 7.16 12.29 -30.71
CA VAL A 59 7.33 13.66 -30.21
C VAL A 59 8.15 14.48 -31.21
N ALA A 60 7.53 15.49 -31.83
CA ALA A 60 8.17 16.29 -32.87
C ALA A 60 8.89 17.54 -32.33
N GLY A 61 8.62 17.96 -31.10
CA GLY A 61 9.22 19.13 -30.46
C GLY A 61 10.45 18.79 -29.60
N ARG A 62 11.21 19.83 -29.20
CA ARG A 62 12.38 19.67 -28.31
C ARG A 62 12.01 19.92 -26.85
N GLY A 63 12.69 19.19 -25.95
CA GLY A 63 12.65 19.41 -24.52
C GLY A 63 13.76 20.33 -24.02
N ARG A 64 13.53 20.99 -22.88
CA ARG A 64 14.62 21.66 -22.14
C ARG A 64 15.65 20.63 -21.69
N ARG A 65 15.19 19.44 -21.37
CA ARG A 65 15.98 18.25 -21.08
C ARG A 65 15.48 17.10 -21.95
N GLU A 66 16.41 16.32 -22.45
CA GLU A 66 16.12 15.13 -23.26
C GLU A 66 16.87 13.94 -22.67
N LEU A 67 16.22 12.78 -22.62
CA LEU A 67 16.79 11.54 -22.11
C LEU A 67 16.62 10.43 -23.14
N GLU A 68 17.73 9.85 -23.57
CA GLU A 68 17.75 8.67 -24.42
C GLU A 68 17.58 7.40 -23.58
N LEU A 69 16.54 6.65 -23.83
CA LEU A 69 16.19 5.49 -23.01
C LEU A 69 16.67 4.15 -23.56
N HIS A 70 17.09 4.10 -24.85
CA HIS A 70 17.64 2.90 -25.47
C HIS A 70 16.75 1.65 -25.31
N GLY A 71 15.43 1.81 -25.51
CA GLY A 71 14.47 0.72 -25.43
C GLY A 71 14.01 0.34 -24.01
N ARG A 72 14.44 1.06 -22.97
CA ARG A 72 13.91 0.86 -21.61
C ARG A 72 12.41 1.11 -21.55
N VAL A 73 11.76 0.47 -20.60
CA VAL A 73 10.32 0.62 -20.36
C VAL A 73 10.02 2.00 -19.80
N ILE A 74 9.01 2.66 -20.36
CA ILE A 74 8.32 3.81 -19.77
C ILE A 74 6.96 3.30 -19.32
N ALA A 75 6.71 3.30 -18.02
CA ALA A 75 5.41 2.94 -17.46
C ALA A 75 4.86 4.09 -16.59
N PRO A 76 3.54 4.10 -16.29
CA PRO A 76 3.03 5.00 -15.26
C PRO A 76 3.70 4.71 -13.92
N GLY A 77 3.89 5.73 -13.10
CA GLY A 77 4.33 5.55 -11.72
C GLY A 77 3.37 4.68 -10.92
N PHE A 78 3.90 3.79 -10.10
CA PHE A 78 3.10 2.81 -9.39
C PHE A 78 2.29 3.46 -8.27
N ILE A 79 1.07 2.94 -8.06
CA ILE A 79 0.14 3.35 -7.01
C ILE A 79 0.06 2.20 -6.00
N ASP A 80 0.60 2.41 -4.81
CA ASP A 80 0.49 1.47 -3.70
C ASP A 80 -0.81 1.72 -2.94
N VAL A 81 -1.76 0.81 -3.07
CA VAL A 81 -3.12 0.98 -2.54
C VAL A 81 -3.23 0.66 -1.04
N HIS A 82 -2.17 0.08 -0.46
CA HIS A 82 -2.20 -0.33 0.93
C HIS A 82 -0.89 0.05 1.63
N THR A 83 -0.90 1.19 2.28
CA THR A 83 0.26 1.69 3.02
C THR A 83 -0.10 2.20 4.40
N HIS A 84 0.88 2.20 5.30
CA HIS A 84 0.84 2.71 6.66
C HIS A 84 1.91 3.79 6.83
N ALA A 85 1.77 4.86 6.04
CA ALA A 85 2.74 5.96 5.93
C ALA A 85 2.18 7.27 6.50
N GLU A 86 1.38 7.19 7.57
CA GLU A 86 0.74 8.33 8.23
C GLU A 86 1.75 9.32 8.83
N ASP A 87 3.00 8.86 9.07
CA ASP A 87 4.14 9.65 9.55
C ASP A 87 4.96 10.30 8.40
N LEU A 88 4.37 10.48 7.21
CA LEU A 88 5.04 11.03 6.02
C LEU A 88 5.59 12.45 6.26
N ASN A 89 4.99 13.22 7.17
CA ASN A 89 5.51 14.53 7.56
C ASN A 89 6.92 14.46 8.21
N GLU A 90 7.24 13.35 8.87
CA GLU A 90 8.56 13.11 9.48
C GLU A 90 9.59 12.58 8.46
N MET A 91 9.12 11.85 7.44
CA MET A 91 9.97 11.22 6.42
C MET A 91 9.48 11.54 4.99
N PRO A 92 9.47 12.83 4.57
CA PRO A 92 8.82 13.26 3.33
C PRO A 92 9.49 12.75 2.05
N ARG A 93 10.68 12.20 2.13
CA ARG A 93 11.35 11.59 0.97
C ARG A 93 10.73 10.26 0.55
N ALA A 94 10.07 9.54 1.46
CA ALA A 94 9.45 8.23 1.22
C ALA A 94 10.36 7.28 0.42
N GLU A 95 11.65 7.26 0.74
CA GLU A 95 12.72 6.72 -0.10
C GLU A 95 12.54 5.22 -0.39
N ASN A 96 12.04 4.47 0.59
CA ASN A 96 11.75 3.05 0.42
C ASN A 96 10.65 2.79 -0.63
N PHE A 97 9.73 3.73 -0.84
CA PHE A 97 8.67 3.61 -1.85
C PHE A 97 9.14 4.09 -3.24
N VAL A 98 9.70 5.31 -3.33
CA VAL A 98 10.07 5.85 -4.65
C VAL A 98 11.14 4.99 -5.33
N ARG A 99 12.04 4.34 -4.57
CA ARG A 99 13.06 3.44 -5.12
C ARG A 99 12.51 2.07 -5.57
N MET A 100 11.22 1.81 -5.34
CA MET A 100 10.48 0.70 -5.95
C MET A 100 9.60 1.14 -7.13
N GLY A 101 9.73 2.40 -7.60
CA GLY A 101 8.90 2.97 -8.66
C GLY A 101 7.52 3.48 -8.20
N VAL A 102 7.26 3.50 -6.90
CA VAL A 102 5.98 3.99 -6.34
C VAL A 102 5.97 5.50 -6.33
N THR A 103 4.93 6.09 -6.92
CA THR A 103 4.74 7.55 -7.03
C THR A 103 3.52 8.06 -6.27
N THR A 104 2.63 7.14 -5.87
CA THR A 104 1.41 7.47 -5.13
C THR A 104 1.15 6.44 -4.04
N LEU A 105 0.89 6.91 -2.82
CA LEU A 105 0.53 6.09 -1.66
C LEU A 105 -0.92 6.31 -1.27
N ILE A 106 -1.63 5.23 -0.95
CA ILE A 106 -2.95 5.29 -0.33
C ILE A 106 -2.81 4.93 1.14
N LEU A 107 -3.07 5.90 1.99
CA LEU A 107 -2.98 5.83 3.45
C LEU A 107 -4.36 5.56 4.07
N GLY A 108 -4.38 5.43 5.39
CA GLY A 108 -5.63 5.25 6.13
C GLY A 108 -6.17 3.83 6.05
N ASN A 109 -5.32 2.84 5.83
CA ASN A 109 -5.71 1.43 5.72
C ASN A 109 -5.94 0.76 7.08
N CYS A 110 -6.53 -0.42 7.08
CA CYS A 110 -6.78 -1.27 8.26
C CYS A 110 -7.48 -0.55 9.42
N GLY A 111 -8.33 0.42 9.12
CA GLY A 111 -9.13 1.14 10.12
C GLY A 111 -8.40 2.23 10.89
N THR A 112 -7.15 2.56 10.51
CA THR A 112 -6.34 3.58 11.17
C THR A 112 -6.01 4.71 10.21
N SER A 113 -6.29 5.97 10.58
CA SER A 113 -5.99 7.16 9.79
C SER A 113 -5.83 8.39 10.67
N HIS A 114 -5.46 9.53 10.11
CA HIS A 114 -5.79 10.82 10.72
C HIS A 114 -7.31 11.00 10.77
N LEU A 115 -7.84 11.55 11.87
CA LEU A 115 -9.27 11.80 12.02
C LEU A 115 -9.72 12.98 11.15
N ASP A 116 -8.97 14.09 11.21
CA ASP A 116 -9.16 15.31 10.42
C ASP A 116 -8.30 15.22 9.16
N LEU A 117 -8.88 14.68 8.09
CA LEU A 117 -8.18 14.54 6.82
C LEU A 117 -7.98 15.88 6.09
N GLY A 118 -8.85 16.86 6.29
CA GLY A 118 -8.69 18.19 5.74
C GLY A 118 -7.39 18.82 6.21
N ARG A 119 -7.21 18.88 7.53
CA ARG A 119 -5.96 19.37 8.15
C ARG A 119 -4.74 18.55 7.74
N PHE A 120 -4.85 17.23 7.73
CA PHE A 120 -3.74 16.37 7.30
C PHE A 120 -3.31 16.67 5.86
N PHE A 121 -4.25 16.84 4.93
CA PHE A 121 -3.93 17.19 3.54
C PHE A 121 -3.28 18.58 3.40
N GLU A 122 -3.68 19.54 4.24
CA GLU A 122 -3.00 20.85 4.29
C GLU A 122 -1.54 20.71 4.80
N GLU A 123 -1.32 19.91 5.84
CA GLU A 123 0.00 19.62 6.38
C GLU A 123 0.90 18.95 5.33
N ILE A 124 0.38 17.97 4.62
CA ILE A 124 1.08 17.29 3.51
C ILE A 124 1.42 18.26 2.38
N THR A 125 0.49 19.16 2.03
CA THR A 125 0.74 20.18 1.00
C THR A 125 1.89 21.10 1.39
N ARG A 126 2.03 21.44 2.68
CA ARG A 126 3.16 22.23 3.19
C ARG A 126 4.46 21.44 3.27
N THR A 127 4.38 20.16 3.60
CA THR A 127 5.54 19.26 3.71
C THR A 127 6.18 19.00 2.35
N ASN A 128 5.40 18.98 1.26
CA ASN A 128 5.84 18.64 -0.09
C ASN A 128 6.60 17.30 -0.10
N PRO A 129 5.95 16.15 0.01
CA PRO A 129 6.64 14.87 -0.01
C PRO A 129 7.12 14.49 -1.42
N SER A 130 7.95 13.46 -1.53
CA SER A 130 8.42 12.95 -2.83
C SER A 130 7.37 12.11 -3.57
N VAL A 131 6.26 11.76 -2.93
CA VAL A 131 5.16 10.94 -3.49
C VAL A 131 3.84 11.68 -3.40
N ASN A 132 2.91 11.37 -4.31
CA ASN A 132 1.52 11.77 -4.15
C ASN A 132 0.86 10.91 -3.08
N ILE A 133 -0.16 11.44 -2.42
CA ILE A 133 -0.93 10.69 -1.42
C ILE A 133 -2.43 10.84 -1.62
N GLY A 134 -3.15 9.76 -1.44
CA GLY A 134 -4.57 9.74 -1.10
C GLY A 134 -4.75 9.11 0.28
N SER A 135 -5.91 9.30 0.90
CA SER A 135 -6.20 8.66 2.18
C SER A 135 -7.63 8.14 2.24
N LEU A 136 -7.78 7.12 3.07
CA LEU A 136 -9.07 6.60 3.53
C LEU A 136 -9.33 7.17 4.92
N ILE A 137 -10.60 7.23 5.34
CA ILE A 137 -10.94 7.44 6.74
C ILE A 137 -10.98 6.09 7.46
N GLY A 138 -10.21 5.94 8.54
CA GLY A 138 -10.16 4.72 9.34
C GLY A 138 -11.35 4.61 10.29
N HIS A 139 -12.17 3.57 10.13
CA HIS A 139 -13.29 3.28 11.04
C HIS A 139 -12.82 3.13 12.50
N GLY A 140 -11.71 2.43 12.75
CA GLY A 140 -11.17 2.24 14.10
C GLY A 140 -10.79 3.58 14.75
N THR A 141 -10.20 4.51 13.99
CA THR A 141 -9.89 5.87 14.47
C THR A 141 -11.16 6.63 14.84
N VAL A 142 -12.18 6.59 13.97
CA VAL A 142 -13.47 7.25 14.24
C VAL A 142 -14.15 6.63 15.47
N ARG A 143 -14.16 5.30 15.55
CA ARG A 143 -14.75 4.56 16.67
C ARG A 143 -14.06 4.87 18.00
N GLN A 144 -12.74 4.88 18.01
CA GLN A 144 -11.91 5.24 19.17
C GLN A 144 -12.23 6.65 19.67
N GLN A 145 -12.36 7.61 18.75
CA GLN A 145 -12.66 9.00 19.07
C GLN A 145 -14.05 9.18 19.67
N VAL A 146 -15.06 8.51 19.11
CA VAL A 146 -16.46 8.74 19.48
C VAL A 146 -16.87 7.94 20.73
N ILE A 147 -16.43 6.69 20.85
CA ILE A 147 -16.74 5.80 21.97
C ILE A 147 -15.80 6.04 23.17
N GLY A 148 -14.62 6.62 22.91
CA GLY A 148 -13.64 6.97 23.95
C GLY A 148 -12.77 5.80 24.41
N GLY A 149 -12.69 4.71 23.64
CA GLY A 149 -11.85 3.56 23.98
C GLY A 149 -12.19 2.29 23.22
N SER A 150 -11.48 1.22 23.55
CA SER A 150 -11.67 -0.12 22.96
C SER A 150 -12.64 -0.95 23.81
N PHE A 151 -13.92 -0.67 23.68
CA PHE A 151 -14.98 -1.32 24.45
C PHE A 151 -15.83 -2.24 23.57
N ARG A 152 -16.15 -3.43 24.10
CA ARG A 152 -16.96 -4.46 23.45
C ARG A 152 -18.46 -4.15 23.60
N ARG A 153 -18.88 -3.06 22.99
CA ARG A 153 -20.29 -2.67 22.91
C ARG A 153 -20.58 -1.99 21.56
N PRO A 154 -21.80 -2.08 21.05
CA PRO A 154 -22.20 -1.26 19.91
C PRO A 154 -22.22 0.23 20.29
N PRO A 155 -22.10 1.14 19.32
CA PRO A 155 -22.36 2.56 19.54
C PRO A 155 -23.84 2.79 19.89
N THR A 156 -24.11 3.77 20.74
CA THR A 156 -25.46 4.31 20.91
C THR A 156 -25.90 5.06 19.64
N ALA A 157 -27.19 5.34 19.47
CA ALA A 157 -27.68 6.07 18.30
C ALA A 157 -27.01 7.45 18.13
N PRO A 158 -26.79 8.28 19.17
CA PRO A 158 -26.02 9.53 19.05
C PRO A 158 -24.54 9.31 18.70
N GLU A 159 -23.88 8.26 19.22
CA GLU A 159 -22.51 7.93 18.87
C GLU A 159 -22.40 7.52 17.41
N LEU A 160 -23.30 6.65 16.92
CA LEU A 160 -23.35 6.25 15.53
C LEU A 160 -23.55 7.44 14.58
N ALA A 161 -24.43 8.39 14.96
CA ALA A 161 -24.64 9.62 14.20
C ALA A 161 -23.34 10.43 14.09
N ARG A 162 -22.62 10.64 15.21
CA ARG A 162 -21.32 11.33 15.20
C ARG A 162 -20.25 10.61 14.40
N MET A 163 -20.22 9.27 14.46
CA MET A 163 -19.30 8.48 13.63
C MET A 163 -19.55 8.73 12.15
N LYS A 164 -20.82 8.76 11.71
CA LYS A 164 -21.22 9.06 10.33
C LYS A 164 -20.80 10.48 9.93
N GLU A 165 -20.98 11.47 10.80
CA GLU A 165 -20.55 12.86 10.54
C GLU A 165 -19.05 12.96 10.27
N HIS A 166 -18.20 12.27 11.07
CA HIS A 166 -16.75 12.21 10.81
C HIS A 166 -16.42 11.59 9.46
N VAL A 167 -17.10 10.48 9.10
CA VAL A 167 -16.88 9.83 7.81
C VAL A 167 -17.31 10.75 6.66
N GLU A 168 -18.47 11.40 6.74
CA GLU A 168 -18.94 12.33 5.73
C GLU A 168 -18.06 13.56 5.59
N GLN A 169 -17.54 14.10 6.71
CA GLN A 169 -16.58 15.20 6.66
C GLN A 169 -15.30 14.78 5.93
N ALA A 170 -14.72 13.63 6.29
CA ALA A 170 -13.55 13.11 5.63
C ALA A 170 -13.76 12.94 4.10
N MET A 171 -14.96 12.49 3.69
CA MET A 171 -15.30 12.37 2.26
C MET A 171 -15.38 13.73 1.57
N ARG A 172 -15.91 14.77 2.23
CA ARG A 172 -15.91 16.15 1.72
C ARG A 172 -14.49 16.70 1.59
N ASP A 173 -13.60 16.34 2.50
CA ASP A 173 -12.19 16.74 2.50
C ASP A 173 -11.37 16.03 1.40
N GLY A 174 -11.94 14.99 0.78
CA GLY A 174 -11.32 14.28 -0.35
C GLY A 174 -10.84 12.87 -0.04
N ALA A 175 -11.33 12.24 1.02
CA ALA A 175 -11.09 10.82 1.28
C ALA A 175 -11.56 9.95 0.12
N LEU A 176 -10.86 8.83 -0.10
CA LEU A 176 -11.16 7.89 -1.17
C LEU A 176 -12.25 6.88 -0.76
N GLY A 177 -12.44 6.68 0.53
CA GLY A 177 -13.39 5.72 1.09
C GLY A 177 -13.19 5.54 2.59
N VAL A 178 -13.82 4.50 3.17
CA VAL A 178 -13.62 4.09 4.56
C VAL A 178 -12.88 2.75 4.62
N SER A 179 -11.92 2.64 5.54
CA SER A 179 -11.22 1.40 5.82
C SER A 179 -11.61 0.79 7.17
N THR A 180 -11.57 -0.53 7.26
CA THR A 180 -11.71 -1.26 8.52
C THR A 180 -10.55 -2.22 8.73
N GLY A 181 -10.21 -2.48 10.01
CA GLY A 181 -9.28 -3.51 10.40
C GLY A 181 -9.92 -4.36 11.48
N LEU A 182 -10.61 -5.44 11.09
CA LEU A 182 -11.54 -6.16 11.96
C LEU A 182 -10.85 -7.22 12.85
N ILE A 183 -9.53 -7.24 12.84
CA ILE A 183 -8.69 -7.96 13.82
C ILE A 183 -8.02 -7.00 14.82
N TYR A 184 -8.18 -5.69 14.63
CA TYR A 184 -7.55 -4.67 15.47
C TYR A 184 -8.59 -3.98 16.36
N LEU A 185 -8.22 -3.69 17.62
CA LEU A 185 -9.03 -2.87 18.50
C LEU A 185 -9.03 -1.40 18.05
N PRO A 186 -10.15 -0.71 18.12
CA PRO A 186 -11.49 -1.16 18.57
C PRO A 186 -12.35 -1.76 17.44
N GLY A 187 -11.83 -1.88 16.21
CA GLY A 187 -12.57 -2.34 15.03
C GLY A 187 -13.10 -3.78 15.15
N SER A 188 -12.37 -4.66 15.86
CA SER A 188 -12.79 -6.05 16.07
C SER A 188 -14.08 -6.18 16.90
N PHE A 189 -14.43 -5.16 17.67
CA PHE A 189 -15.67 -5.10 18.45
C PHE A 189 -16.86 -4.51 17.69
N ALA A 190 -16.65 -4.04 16.45
CA ALA A 190 -17.73 -3.50 15.65
C ALA A 190 -18.68 -4.59 15.17
N THR A 191 -19.98 -4.30 15.17
CA THR A 191 -20.99 -5.15 14.54
C THR A 191 -21.05 -4.90 13.04
N THR A 192 -21.55 -5.87 12.29
CA THR A 192 -21.73 -5.72 10.83
C THR A 192 -22.67 -4.56 10.48
N GLU A 193 -23.70 -4.33 11.31
CA GLU A 193 -24.66 -3.23 11.17
C GLU A 193 -23.99 -1.86 11.30
N GLU A 194 -23.07 -1.70 12.28
CA GLU A 194 -22.25 -0.50 12.43
C GLU A 194 -21.44 -0.23 11.15
N LEU A 195 -20.80 -1.26 10.62
CA LEU A 195 -19.97 -1.16 9.41
C LEU A 195 -20.80 -0.82 8.15
N ILE A 196 -22.01 -1.36 8.03
CA ILE A 196 -22.95 -1.03 6.95
C ILE A 196 -23.28 0.47 6.97
N GLU A 197 -23.56 1.03 8.16
CA GLU A 197 -23.86 2.46 8.27
C GLU A 197 -22.66 3.36 7.89
N MET A 198 -21.45 2.97 8.26
CA MET A 198 -20.23 3.67 7.82
C MET A 198 -20.04 3.59 6.30
N ALA A 199 -20.23 2.42 5.72
CA ALA A 199 -20.13 2.21 4.28
C ALA A 199 -21.21 2.98 3.51
N ARG A 200 -22.46 3.08 4.04
CA ARG A 200 -23.52 3.92 3.46
C ARG A 200 -23.15 5.40 3.42
N ALA A 201 -22.51 5.90 4.50
CA ALA A 201 -22.04 7.28 4.55
C ALA A 201 -21.05 7.57 3.42
N VAL A 202 -20.10 6.66 3.19
CA VAL A 202 -19.13 6.75 2.08
C VAL A 202 -19.80 6.63 0.71
N GLY A 203 -20.77 5.74 0.57
CA GLY A 203 -21.49 5.50 -0.70
C GLY A 203 -22.17 6.74 -1.26
N ARG A 204 -22.72 7.61 -0.40
CA ARG A 204 -23.31 8.91 -0.81
C ARG A 204 -22.32 9.82 -1.53
N HIS A 205 -21.03 9.69 -1.24
CA HIS A 205 -19.94 10.43 -1.86
C HIS A 205 -19.21 9.64 -2.96
N GLY A 206 -19.71 8.44 -3.29
CA GLY A 206 -19.12 7.59 -4.32
C GLY A 206 -17.83 6.89 -3.90
N GLY A 207 -17.48 6.87 -2.63
CA GLY A 207 -16.33 6.17 -2.11
C GLY A 207 -16.49 4.64 -2.12
N LEU A 208 -15.50 3.94 -1.56
CA LEU A 208 -15.48 2.49 -1.46
C LEU A 208 -15.27 2.03 0.00
N TYR A 209 -15.67 0.80 0.28
CA TYR A 209 -15.40 0.11 1.54
C TYR A 209 -14.19 -0.80 1.39
N ILE A 210 -13.18 -0.61 2.24
CA ILE A 210 -11.94 -1.39 2.25
C ILE A 210 -11.82 -2.10 3.58
N THR A 211 -11.41 -3.37 3.58
CA THR A 211 -11.37 -4.14 4.81
C THR A 211 -10.18 -5.09 4.92
N HIS A 212 -9.42 -4.94 6.02
CA HIS A 212 -8.75 -6.07 6.62
C HIS A 212 -9.84 -6.94 7.23
N LEU A 213 -10.03 -8.15 6.71
CA LEU A 213 -11.11 -9.05 7.08
C LEU A 213 -11.11 -9.39 8.58
N ARG A 214 -12.27 -9.71 9.14
CA ARG A 214 -12.42 -10.16 10.54
C ARG A 214 -11.66 -11.45 10.84
N SER A 215 -11.42 -12.26 9.82
CA SER A 215 -10.57 -13.45 9.89
C SER A 215 -9.93 -13.72 8.55
N GLU A 216 -8.65 -13.96 8.55
CA GLU A 216 -7.87 -14.41 7.38
C GLU A 216 -7.45 -15.88 7.52
N GLY A 217 -7.94 -16.58 8.55
CA GLY A 217 -7.65 -17.96 8.90
C GLY A 217 -8.90 -18.82 8.97
N GLU A 218 -9.21 -19.35 10.15
CA GLU A 218 -10.28 -20.31 10.39
C GLU A 218 -11.64 -19.89 9.79
N ASN A 219 -12.03 -18.62 9.98
CA ASN A 219 -13.32 -18.08 9.54
C ASN A 219 -13.21 -17.21 8.27
N LEU A 220 -12.21 -17.48 7.41
CA LEU A 220 -11.93 -16.67 6.21
C LEU A 220 -13.15 -16.53 5.29
N PHE A 221 -13.86 -17.63 5.02
CA PHE A 221 -15.03 -17.59 4.13
C PHE A 221 -16.17 -16.75 4.71
N ALA A 222 -16.45 -16.90 6.01
CA ALA A 222 -17.48 -16.09 6.68
C ALA A 222 -17.11 -14.59 6.69
N ALA A 223 -15.83 -14.26 6.83
CA ALA A 223 -15.35 -12.88 6.80
C ALA A 223 -15.50 -12.24 5.40
N VAL A 224 -15.35 -13.01 4.32
CA VAL A 224 -15.63 -12.53 2.96
C VAL A 224 -17.12 -12.33 2.74
N GLU A 225 -17.97 -13.22 3.24
CA GLU A 225 -19.44 -13.05 3.17
C GLU A 225 -19.90 -11.82 3.99
N GLU A 226 -19.28 -11.54 5.16
CA GLU A 226 -19.52 -10.32 5.92
C GLU A 226 -19.19 -9.07 5.09
N ALA A 227 -18.01 -9.02 4.46
CA ALA A 227 -17.62 -7.92 3.59
C ALA A 227 -18.60 -7.76 2.40
N ALA A 228 -19.02 -8.88 1.79
CA ALA A 228 -20.00 -8.88 0.72
C ALA A 228 -21.37 -8.36 1.16
N ARG A 229 -21.83 -8.73 2.36
CA ARG A 229 -23.06 -8.20 2.96
C ARG A 229 -22.98 -6.69 3.16
N ILE A 230 -21.86 -6.20 3.71
CA ILE A 230 -21.63 -4.76 3.91
C ILE A 230 -21.73 -4.02 2.57
N GLY A 231 -21.01 -4.46 1.54
CA GLY A 231 -21.03 -3.82 0.23
C GLY A 231 -22.40 -3.83 -0.42
N ARG A 232 -23.13 -4.96 -0.33
CA ARG A 232 -24.48 -5.10 -0.90
C ARG A 232 -25.49 -4.17 -0.22
N GLU A 233 -25.53 -4.18 1.11
CA GLU A 233 -26.50 -3.39 1.87
C GLU A 233 -26.18 -1.89 1.86
N ALA A 234 -24.91 -1.53 1.73
CA ALA A 234 -24.49 -0.14 1.61
C ALA A 234 -24.47 0.38 0.16
N GLY A 235 -24.54 -0.49 -0.83
CA GLY A 235 -24.47 -0.11 -2.25
C GLY A 235 -23.11 0.42 -2.68
N VAL A 236 -22.00 -0.10 -2.11
CA VAL A 236 -20.63 0.39 -2.37
C VAL A 236 -19.73 -0.69 -2.94
N PRO A 237 -18.73 -0.33 -3.76
CA PRO A 237 -17.65 -1.24 -4.12
C PRO A 237 -16.86 -1.69 -2.91
N ILE A 238 -16.40 -2.94 -2.93
CA ILE A 238 -15.60 -3.55 -1.86
C ILE A 238 -14.16 -3.74 -2.35
N HIS A 239 -13.20 -3.47 -1.45
CA HIS A 239 -11.81 -3.87 -1.63
C HIS A 239 -11.34 -4.67 -0.42
N ILE A 240 -10.90 -5.91 -0.65
CA ILE A 240 -10.35 -6.78 0.39
C ILE A 240 -8.85 -6.52 0.47
N SER A 241 -8.40 -6.03 1.61
CA SER A 241 -6.99 -5.76 1.88
C SER A 241 -6.18 -7.04 1.95
N HIS A 242 -4.96 -7.04 1.38
CA HIS A 242 -3.92 -8.06 1.50
C HIS A 242 -4.45 -9.51 1.64
N ILE A 243 -5.32 -9.91 0.69
CA ILE A 243 -6.02 -11.21 0.72
C ILE A 243 -5.07 -12.37 0.98
N LYS A 244 -5.38 -13.24 1.94
CA LYS A 244 -4.58 -14.43 2.26
C LYS A 244 -5.40 -15.53 2.92
N ALA A 245 -4.89 -16.75 2.87
CA ALA A 245 -5.29 -17.87 3.71
C ALA A 245 -4.20 -18.08 4.76
N GLY A 246 -4.37 -17.43 5.91
CA GLY A 246 -3.38 -17.36 6.98
C GLY A 246 -3.42 -18.57 7.92
N GLY A 247 -2.22 -19.04 8.34
CA GLY A 247 -2.07 -20.22 9.18
C GLY A 247 -2.04 -21.53 8.39
N ARG A 248 -1.17 -22.47 8.78
CA ARG A 248 -0.95 -23.74 8.05
C ARG A 248 -2.22 -24.54 7.80
N ALA A 249 -3.15 -24.55 8.75
CA ALA A 249 -4.42 -25.26 8.64
C ALA A 249 -5.35 -24.69 7.54
N ASN A 250 -5.02 -23.54 6.99
CA ASN A 250 -5.84 -22.85 5.98
C ASN A 250 -5.20 -22.84 4.59
N TRP A 251 -3.97 -23.33 4.43
CA TRP A 251 -3.29 -23.40 3.14
C TRP A 251 -4.09 -24.24 2.15
N GLY A 252 -4.07 -23.86 0.87
CA GLY A 252 -4.83 -24.45 -0.21
C GLY A 252 -6.27 -23.97 -0.35
N LYS A 253 -6.74 -23.04 0.50
CA LYS A 253 -8.12 -22.50 0.43
C LYS A 253 -8.30 -21.39 -0.60
N SER A 254 -7.23 -20.90 -1.22
CA SER A 254 -7.27 -19.76 -2.16
C SER A 254 -8.18 -19.98 -3.36
N GLY A 255 -8.14 -21.17 -3.97
CA GLY A 255 -8.98 -21.50 -5.14
C GLY A 255 -10.47 -21.50 -4.82
N GLU A 256 -10.88 -22.09 -3.68
CA GLU A 256 -12.27 -22.05 -3.24
C GLU A 256 -12.70 -20.61 -2.89
N LEU A 257 -11.82 -19.84 -2.23
CA LEU A 257 -12.10 -18.45 -1.88
C LEU A 257 -12.34 -17.58 -3.12
N LEU A 258 -11.49 -17.68 -4.14
CA LEU A 258 -11.68 -16.95 -5.40
C LEU A 258 -12.96 -17.38 -6.13
N THR A 259 -13.31 -18.67 -6.09
CA THR A 259 -14.57 -19.15 -6.64
C THR A 259 -15.78 -18.50 -5.94
N ARG A 260 -15.75 -18.34 -4.62
CA ARG A 260 -16.79 -17.62 -3.87
C ARG A 260 -16.84 -16.14 -4.23
N ILE A 261 -15.69 -15.48 -4.29
CA ILE A 261 -15.60 -14.06 -4.68
C ILE A 261 -16.15 -13.85 -6.10
N GLU A 262 -15.87 -14.76 -7.04
CA GLU A 262 -16.37 -14.67 -8.40
C GLU A 262 -17.90 -14.85 -8.48
N ARG A 263 -18.49 -15.73 -7.67
CA ARG A 263 -19.95 -15.82 -7.54
C ARG A 263 -20.57 -14.52 -7.03
N LEU A 264 -19.93 -13.88 -6.06
CA LEU A 264 -20.37 -12.57 -5.54
C LEU A 264 -20.27 -11.47 -6.61
N ARG A 265 -19.19 -11.47 -7.41
CA ARG A 265 -19.02 -10.56 -8.57
C ARG A 265 -20.10 -10.80 -9.61
N SER A 266 -20.34 -12.05 -9.99
CA SER A 266 -21.41 -12.44 -10.92
C SER A 266 -22.81 -12.07 -10.43
N GLY A 267 -22.99 -11.98 -9.09
CA GLY A 267 -24.20 -11.48 -8.43
C GLY A 267 -24.30 -9.94 -8.39
N GLY A 268 -23.41 -9.21 -9.08
CA GLY A 268 -23.46 -7.74 -9.24
C GLY A 268 -22.61 -6.96 -8.24
N LEU A 269 -21.86 -7.62 -7.34
CA LEU A 269 -20.95 -6.92 -6.45
C LEU A 269 -19.65 -6.55 -7.16
N THR A 270 -19.18 -5.35 -6.92
CA THR A 270 -17.86 -4.92 -7.38
C THR A 270 -16.83 -5.22 -6.29
N ILE A 271 -16.06 -6.30 -6.47
CA ILE A 271 -15.05 -6.75 -5.49
C ILE A 271 -13.68 -6.77 -6.13
N THR A 272 -12.70 -6.10 -5.51
CA THR A 272 -11.28 -6.19 -5.81
C THR A 272 -10.52 -6.55 -4.54
N HIS A 273 -9.27 -6.92 -4.67
CA HIS A 273 -8.38 -7.15 -3.53
C HIS A 273 -6.94 -6.74 -3.86
N ASP A 274 -6.12 -6.58 -2.84
CA ASP A 274 -4.70 -6.35 -2.99
C ASP A 274 -3.87 -7.48 -2.37
N GLN A 275 -2.60 -7.51 -2.71
CA GLN A 275 -1.65 -8.50 -2.20
C GLN A 275 -0.23 -7.96 -2.19
N TYR A 276 0.54 -8.27 -1.14
CA TYR A 276 1.99 -8.20 -1.11
C TYR A 276 2.61 -9.57 -1.47
N LEU A 277 3.85 -9.57 -1.92
CA LEU A 277 4.44 -10.68 -2.67
C LEU A 277 5.38 -11.56 -1.84
N TYR A 278 5.06 -11.77 -0.57
CA TYR A 278 5.84 -12.55 0.40
C TYR A 278 4.93 -13.51 1.17
N THR A 279 5.50 -14.60 1.64
CA THR A 279 4.78 -15.67 2.36
C THR A 279 4.70 -15.44 3.87
N ALA A 280 4.90 -14.22 4.31
CA ALA A 280 4.74 -13.81 5.70
C ALA A 280 3.95 -12.51 5.79
N SER A 281 3.21 -12.32 6.88
CA SER A 281 2.55 -11.06 7.23
C SER A 281 3.36 -10.31 8.28
N SER A 282 3.04 -9.03 8.52
CA SER A 282 3.65 -8.26 9.61
C SER A 282 2.61 -7.38 10.28
N THR A 283 2.48 -7.55 11.60
CA THR A 283 1.54 -6.79 12.43
C THR A 283 2.00 -6.76 13.90
N GLY A 284 1.15 -6.27 14.80
CA GLY A 284 1.41 -6.25 16.23
C GLY A 284 1.50 -7.66 16.84
N LEU A 285 2.43 -7.86 17.77
CA LEU A 285 2.55 -9.11 18.52
C LEU A 285 1.29 -9.40 19.36
N SER A 286 0.53 -8.35 19.68
CA SER A 286 -0.77 -8.42 20.35
C SER A 286 -1.82 -9.27 19.64
N GLN A 287 -1.64 -9.60 18.35
CA GLN A 287 -2.54 -10.51 17.61
C GLN A 287 -2.55 -11.94 18.17
N LEU A 288 -1.58 -12.32 18.98
CA LEU A 288 -1.59 -13.58 19.72
C LEU A 288 -2.52 -13.55 20.94
N ILE A 289 -2.85 -12.36 21.45
CA ILE A 289 -3.71 -12.18 22.64
C ILE A 289 -5.18 -12.08 22.21
N PRO A 290 -6.12 -12.75 22.89
CA PRO A 290 -7.55 -12.58 22.61
C PRO A 290 -8.00 -11.12 22.76
N ASP A 291 -8.89 -10.66 21.87
CA ASP A 291 -9.32 -9.26 21.86
C ASP A 291 -10.05 -8.87 23.15
N GLU A 292 -10.85 -9.79 23.70
CA GLU A 292 -11.56 -9.61 24.96
C GLU A 292 -10.62 -9.39 26.14
N ALA A 293 -9.43 -10.02 26.10
CA ALA A 293 -8.42 -9.83 27.13
C ALA A 293 -7.84 -8.41 27.10
N ARG A 294 -7.83 -7.77 25.94
CA ARG A 294 -7.29 -6.41 25.70
C ARG A 294 -8.35 -5.31 25.79
N GLU A 295 -9.61 -5.64 26.08
CA GLU A 295 -10.65 -4.63 26.32
C GLU A 295 -10.24 -3.69 27.46
N GLY A 296 -10.36 -2.38 27.24
CA GLY A 296 -9.91 -1.35 28.18
C GLY A 296 -8.39 -1.09 28.15
N GLY A 297 -7.67 -1.61 27.12
CA GLY A 297 -6.25 -1.35 26.93
C GLY A 297 -5.34 -2.06 27.94
N ALA A 298 -4.17 -1.46 28.20
CA ALA A 298 -3.16 -2.06 29.09
C ALA A 298 -3.66 -2.24 30.52
N GLU A 299 -4.41 -1.28 31.05
CA GLU A 299 -5.00 -1.37 32.40
C GLU A 299 -6.00 -2.53 32.49
N GLY A 300 -6.87 -2.67 31.50
CA GLY A 300 -7.82 -3.77 31.42
C GLY A 300 -7.14 -5.13 31.34
N LEU A 301 -6.10 -5.23 30.52
CA LEU A 301 -5.29 -6.45 30.41
C LEU A 301 -4.61 -6.77 31.74
N GLN A 302 -3.92 -5.79 32.38
CA GLN A 302 -3.24 -6.00 33.66
C GLN A 302 -4.20 -6.53 34.73
N LYS A 303 -5.37 -5.89 34.87
CA LYS A 303 -6.41 -6.32 35.84
C LYS A 303 -6.86 -7.77 35.62
N ARG A 304 -6.94 -8.23 34.35
CA ARG A 304 -7.29 -9.62 34.04
C ARG A 304 -6.15 -10.59 34.34
N LEU A 305 -4.91 -10.15 34.15
CA LEU A 305 -3.72 -10.97 34.46
C LEU A 305 -3.44 -11.08 35.96
N ASP A 306 -3.91 -10.14 36.77
CA ASP A 306 -3.81 -10.20 38.23
C ASP A 306 -4.79 -11.23 38.82
N ASP A 307 -5.84 -11.62 38.08
CA ASP A 307 -6.74 -12.71 38.43
C ASP A 307 -6.21 -14.04 37.86
N PRO A 308 -5.78 -15.01 38.69
CA PRO A 308 -5.22 -16.28 38.22
C PRO A 308 -6.17 -17.08 37.32
N ARG A 309 -7.50 -16.99 37.53
CA ARG A 309 -8.49 -17.71 36.70
C ARG A 309 -8.59 -17.08 35.32
N GLN A 310 -8.67 -15.75 35.25
CA GLN A 310 -8.72 -15.04 33.98
C GLN A 310 -7.41 -15.20 33.21
N LYS A 311 -6.27 -15.10 33.86
CA LYS A 311 -4.95 -15.35 33.26
C LYS A 311 -4.88 -16.75 32.64
N SER A 312 -5.26 -17.79 33.39
CA SER A 312 -5.30 -19.17 32.89
C SER A 312 -6.20 -19.33 31.66
N ALA A 313 -7.38 -18.68 31.67
CA ALA A 313 -8.29 -18.68 30.52
C ALA A 313 -7.68 -17.97 29.29
N ILE A 314 -6.99 -16.86 29.47
CA ILE A 314 -6.28 -16.14 28.37
C ILE A 314 -5.20 -17.04 27.75
N LEU A 315 -4.35 -17.65 28.58
CA LEU A 315 -3.30 -18.56 28.09
C LEU A 315 -3.88 -19.77 27.33
N ALA A 316 -4.97 -20.35 27.84
CA ALA A 316 -5.66 -21.46 27.16
C ALA A 316 -6.26 -21.03 25.80
N GLN A 317 -6.81 -19.81 25.70
CA GLN A 317 -7.32 -19.27 24.44
C GLN A 317 -6.18 -18.99 23.45
N MET A 318 -5.03 -18.45 23.90
CA MET A 318 -3.84 -18.27 23.06
C MET A 318 -3.36 -19.61 22.49
N GLN A 319 -3.26 -20.64 23.33
CA GLN A 319 -2.87 -21.98 22.91
C GLN A 319 -3.88 -22.59 21.92
N GLY A 320 -5.19 -22.45 22.19
CA GLY A 320 -6.25 -22.93 21.30
C GLY A 320 -6.20 -22.24 19.93
N ARG A 321 -5.97 -20.91 19.88
CA ARG A 321 -5.79 -20.17 18.62
C ARG A 321 -4.57 -20.66 17.84
N LEU A 322 -3.46 -20.89 18.52
CA LEU A 322 -2.24 -21.41 17.91
C LEU A 322 -2.47 -22.77 17.26
N ALA A 323 -3.10 -23.70 17.99
CA ALA A 323 -3.42 -25.05 17.52
C ALA A 323 -4.39 -25.04 16.31
N ARG A 324 -5.45 -24.21 16.34
CA ARG A 324 -6.39 -24.06 15.22
C ARG A 324 -5.72 -23.53 13.95
N ASN A 325 -4.65 -22.76 14.06
CA ASN A 325 -3.84 -22.30 12.92
C ASN A 325 -2.79 -23.32 12.47
N GLY A 326 -2.73 -24.51 13.10
CA GLY A 326 -1.84 -25.61 12.71
C GLY A 326 -0.42 -25.48 13.26
N TYR A 327 -0.25 -24.85 14.43
CA TYR A 327 1.04 -24.69 15.09
C TYR A 327 1.05 -25.28 16.51
N THR A 328 2.21 -25.76 16.94
CA THR A 328 2.44 -26.26 18.30
C THR A 328 3.23 -25.29 19.18
N ASN A 329 3.93 -24.33 18.57
CA ASN A 329 4.66 -23.24 19.21
C ASN A 329 4.70 -22.01 18.30
N CYS A 330 5.29 -20.92 18.77
CA CYS A 330 5.35 -19.66 18.01
C CYS A 330 6.66 -19.48 17.21
N SER A 331 7.31 -20.56 16.74
CA SER A 331 8.56 -20.45 15.94
C SER A 331 8.35 -19.75 14.59
N HIS A 332 7.11 -19.69 14.09
CA HIS A 332 6.73 -18.95 12.89
C HIS A 332 6.60 -17.43 13.11
N VAL A 333 6.78 -16.94 14.34
CA VAL A 333 6.68 -15.53 14.73
C VAL A 333 8.06 -14.99 15.04
N VAL A 334 8.48 -13.96 14.30
CA VAL A 334 9.76 -13.25 14.49
C VAL A 334 9.48 -11.83 14.96
N ILE A 335 10.11 -11.36 16.03
CA ILE A 335 9.96 -10.00 16.52
C ILE A 335 10.68 -9.05 15.57
N ALA A 336 9.94 -8.16 14.91
CA ALA A 336 10.47 -7.20 13.95
C ALA A 336 11.05 -5.95 14.64
N ALA A 337 10.34 -5.45 15.65
CA ALA A 337 10.79 -4.32 16.48
C ALA A 337 10.07 -4.33 17.84
N CYS A 338 10.80 -3.95 18.88
CA CYS A 338 10.25 -3.75 20.22
C CYS A 338 10.93 -2.53 20.86
N LYS A 339 10.18 -1.45 21.10
CA LYS A 339 10.75 -0.22 21.66
C LYS A 339 11.24 -0.42 23.10
N SER A 340 10.52 -1.20 23.90
CA SER A 340 10.87 -1.49 25.31
C SER A 340 12.03 -2.48 25.44
N ASP A 341 12.36 -3.22 24.36
CA ASP A 341 13.46 -4.19 24.35
C ASP A 341 14.01 -4.41 22.93
N PRO A 342 14.83 -3.48 22.39
CA PRO A 342 15.35 -3.56 21.04
C PRO A 342 16.20 -4.81 20.74
N ALA A 343 16.75 -5.46 21.78
CA ALA A 343 17.58 -6.67 21.62
C ALA A 343 16.77 -7.90 21.15
N LEU A 344 15.44 -7.83 21.17
CA LEU A 344 14.57 -8.91 20.69
C LEU A 344 14.38 -8.88 19.18
N ALA A 345 14.75 -7.80 18.48
CA ALA A 345 14.56 -7.69 17.03
C ALA A 345 15.34 -8.77 16.28
N GLY A 346 14.65 -9.49 15.39
CA GLY A 346 15.19 -10.59 14.60
C GLY A 346 15.10 -11.96 15.27
N LEU A 347 14.75 -12.04 16.56
CA LEU A 347 14.56 -13.32 17.25
C LEU A 347 13.17 -13.90 16.96
N THR A 348 13.10 -15.22 16.79
CA THR A 348 11.83 -15.94 16.88
C THR A 348 11.28 -15.86 18.30
N LEU A 349 9.98 -16.04 18.48
CA LEU A 349 9.39 -15.93 19.82
C LEU A 349 9.92 -16.98 20.82
N PRO A 350 10.21 -18.26 20.46
CA PRO A 350 10.92 -19.19 21.33
C PRO A 350 12.33 -18.68 21.74
N GLU A 351 13.13 -18.18 20.78
CA GLU A 351 14.47 -17.63 21.07
C GLU A 351 14.39 -16.42 22.00
N ALA A 352 13.42 -15.53 21.77
CA ALA A 352 13.17 -14.37 22.62
C ALA A 352 12.78 -14.78 24.06
N ALA A 353 11.92 -15.82 24.18
CA ALA A 353 11.54 -16.39 25.48
C ALA A 353 12.76 -17.02 26.17
N ARG A 354 13.56 -17.84 25.48
CA ARG A 354 14.82 -18.36 26.03
C ARG A 354 15.76 -17.23 26.50
N PHE A 355 15.89 -16.18 25.71
CA PHE A 355 16.77 -15.06 26.02
C PHE A 355 16.32 -14.30 27.28
N ARG A 356 15.02 -13.99 27.44
CA ARG A 356 14.49 -13.17 28.53
C ARG A 356 13.94 -13.95 29.70
N ARG A 357 13.45 -15.18 29.48
CA ARG A 357 12.72 -15.97 30.47
C ARG A 357 13.40 -17.32 30.76
N LYS A 358 14.54 -17.58 30.12
CA LYS A 358 15.40 -18.78 30.29
C LYS A 358 14.71 -20.10 29.93
N SER A 359 13.61 -20.04 29.13
CA SER A 359 12.88 -21.22 28.67
C SER A 359 12.24 -20.93 27.29
N GLU A 360 12.09 -21.97 26.47
CA GLU A 360 11.38 -21.94 25.20
C GLU A 360 9.98 -22.57 25.32
N SER A 361 9.51 -22.90 26.52
CA SER A 361 8.19 -23.49 26.67
C SER A 361 7.10 -22.57 26.12
N ILE A 362 5.99 -23.14 25.70
CA ILE A 362 4.90 -22.36 25.11
C ILE A 362 4.31 -21.35 26.13
N GLU A 363 4.28 -21.74 27.39
CA GLU A 363 3.84 -20.88 28.50
C GLU A 363 4.73 -19.64 28.59
N GLU A 364 6.06 -19.81 28.54
CA GLU A 364 7.02 -18.70 28.64
C GLU A 364 7.02 -17.81 27.38
N GLN A 365 6.70 -18.37 26.22
CA GLN A 365 6.46 -17.58 25.01
C GLN A 365 5.24 -16.69 25.19
N PHE A 366 4.12 -17.21 25.71
CA PHE A 366 2.91 -16.43 25.94
C PHE A 366 3.09 -15.40 27.06
N GLU A 367 3.74 -15.77 28.15
CA GLU A 367 4.08 -14.83 29.23
C GLU A 367 4.94 -13.66 28.71
N LEU A 368 5.89 -13.94 27.80
CA LEU A 368 6.66 -12.87 27.16
C LEU A 368 5.77 -11.94 26.32
N VAL A 369 4.86 -12.50 25.51
CA VAL A 369 3.91 -11.72 24.71
C VAL A 369 3.07 -10.79 25.59
N LEU A 370 2.50 -11.31 26.66
CA LEU A 370 1.70 -10.54 27.62
C LEU A 370 2.52 -9.42 28.29
N ALA A 371 3.74 -9.75 28.72
CA ALA A 371 4.64 -8.78 29.33
C ALA A 371 5.08 -7.67 28.38
N LEU A 372 5.31 -7.99 27.10
CA LEU A 372 5.64 -7.00 26.07
C LEU A 372 4.44 -6.10 25.76
N GLU A 373 3.24 -6.66 25.68
CA GLU A 373 2.01 -5.88 25.43
C GLU A 373 1.80 -4.81 26.51
N LEU A 374 1.96 -5.15 27.77
CA LEU A 374 1.87 -4.20 28.90
C LEU A 374 2.94 -3.09 28.86
N ARG A 375 4.03 -3.27 28.10
CA ARG A 375 5.11 -2.29 27.93
C ARG A 375 5.05 -1.52 26.63
N GLY A 376 3.91 -1.52 25.94
CA GLY A 376 3.69 -0.82 24.68
C GLY A 376 3.81 -1.70 23.44
N GLY A 377 3.89 -3.01 23.60
CA GLY A 377 3.83 -4.00 22.52
C GLY A 377 5.12 -4.14 21.71
N ALA A 378 5.04 -4.98 20.69
CA ALA A 378 6.06 -5.19 19.68
C ALA A 378 5.40 -5.44 18.32
N THR A 379 6.13 -5.16 17.24
CA THR A 379 5.74 -5.61 15.90
C THR A 379 6.41 -6.93 15.58
N ALA A 380 5.74 -7.79 14.83
CA ALA A 380 6.24 -9.11 14.49
C ALA A 380 5.97 -9.46 13.02
N ILE A 381 6.74 -10.42 12.51
CA ILE A 381 6.57 -11.06 11.21
C ILE A 381 6.04 -12.47 11.47
N TYR A 382 4.97 -12.84 10.76
CA TYR A 382 4.29 -14.14 10.91
C TYR A 382 4.47 -14.97 9.63
N HIS A 383 5.31 -16.00 9.67
CA HIS A 383 5.53 -16.94 8.55
C HIS A 383 4.40 -17.95 8.47
N GLY A 384 3.25 -17.49 7.96
CA GLY A 384 2.00 -18.25 7.99
C GLY A 384 1.23 -18.29 6.66
N MET A 385 1.88 -17.98 5.53
CA MET A 385 1.26 -17.98 4.20
C MET A 385 1.95 -18.99 3.28
N SER A 386 1.19 -19.51 2.30
CA SER A 386 1.68 -20.44 1.27
C SER A 386 2.01 -19.68 -0.03
N GLU A 387 3.11 -20.06 -0.69
CA GLU A 387 3.47 -19.52 -2.01
C GLU A 387 2.46 -19.93 -3.08
N GLU A 388 1.87 -21.13 -2.97
CA GLU A 388 0.84 -21.63 -3.88
C GLU A 388 -0.42 -20.78 -3.79
N ASP A 389 -0.91 -20.50 -2.57
CA ASP A 389 -2.06 -19.62 -2.36
C ASP A 389 -1.79 -18.21 -2.87
N LEU A 390 -0.59 -17.66 -2.60
CA LEU A 390 -0.17 -16.36 -3.10
C LEU A 390 -0.25 -16.30 -4.63
N ARG A 391 0.23 -17.31 -5.34
CA ARG A 391 0.18 -17.39 -6.80
C ARG A 391 -1.25 -17.48 -7.33
N VAL A 392 -2.12 -18.22 -6.66
CA VAL A 392 -3.54 -18.32 -7.02
C VAL A 392 -4.22 -16.96 -6.90
N PHE A 393 -4.03 -16.25 -5.78
CA PHE A 393 -4.55 -14.89 -5.64
C PHE A 393 -3.96 -13.92 -6.65
N LEU A 394 -2.64 -14.00 -6.89
CA LEU A 394 -1.96 -13.15 -7.87
C LEU A 394 -2.42 -13.44 -9.30
N ALA A 395 -2.94 -14.59 -9.63
CA ALA A 395 -3.50 -14.90 -10.95
C ALA A 395 -4.87 -14.24 -11.21
N ASP A 396 -5.64 -13.87 -10.18
CA ASP A 396 -6.92 -13.15 -10.35
C ASP A 396 -6.69 -11.77 -10.97
N PRO A 397 -7.36 -11.41 -12.10
CA PRO A 397 -7.20 -10.12 -12.77
C PRO A 397 -7.67 -8.90 -11.96
N HIS A 398 -8.37 -9.11 -10.84
CA HIS A 398 -8.83 -8.08 -9.93
C HIS A 398 -7.88 -7.83 -8.74
N THR A 399 -6.72 -8.51 -8.72
CA THR A 399 -5.68 -8.30 -7.71
C THR A 399 -4.87 -7.06 -8.03
N MET A 400 -4.79 -6.15 -7.09
CA MET A 400 -3.84 -5.03 -7.09
C MET A 400 -2.57 -5.41 -6.33
N ILE A 401 -1.49 -4.71 -6.61
CA ILE A 401 -0.23 -4.92 -5.89
C ILE A 401 -0.10 -3.83 -4.83
N ALA A 402 0.14 -4.26 -3.61
CA ALA A 402 0.32 -3.38 -2.47
C ALA A 402 1.48 -3.86 -1.60
N SER A 403 2.15 -2.95 -0.91
CA SER A 403 3.25 -3.32 -0.02
C SER A 403 2.78 -3.69 1.37
N ASP A 404 1.66 -3.16 1.81
CA ASP A 404 1.18 -3.23 3.20
C ASP A 404 2.31 -2.79 4.17
N SER A 405 3.03 -1.73 3.80
CA SER A 405 4.19 -1.24 4.53
C SER A 405 4.05 0.22 4.93
N GLY A 406 4.75 0.61 5.99
CA GLY A 406 4.98 2.00 6.36
C GLY A 406 6.30 2.53 5.80
N LEU A 407 6.59 3.78 6.13
CA LEU A 407 7.89 4.38 5.92
C LEU A 407 8.95 3.63 6.74
N ARG A 408 10.17 3.54 6.21
CA ARG A 408 11.23 2.75 6.83
C ARG A 408 12.44 3.62 7.16
N ARG A 409 12.76 3.71 8.45
CA ARG A 409 14.02 4.28 8.92
C ARG A 409 15.12 3.26 8.69
N TRP A 410 16.16 3.66 7.95
CA TRP A 410 17.28 2.78 7.64
C TRP A 410 17.95 2.25 8.90
N ALA A 411 18.31 0.98 8.90
CA ALA A 411 18.99 0.27 9.99
C ALA A 411 18.22 0.22 11.33
N GLN A 412 16.89 0.45 11.34
CA GLN A 412 16.09 0.31 12.56
C GLN A 412 15.25 -0.97 12.54
N GLY A 413 15.48 -1.85 13.52
CA GLY A 413 14.78 -3.12 13.66
C GLY A 413 15.08 -4.12 12.55
N MET A 414 14.24 -5.15 12.47
CA MET A 414 14.24 -6.16 11.40
C MET A 414 12.89 -6.14 10.69
N PRO A 415 12.59 -5.09 9.90
CA PRO A 415 11.29 -4.93 9.29
C PRO A 415 11.04 -5.98 8.21
N HIS A 416 9.77 -6.20 7.87
CA HIS A 416 9.39 -7.06 6.77
C HIS A 416 9.98 -6.53 5.44
N PRO A 417 10.61 -7.38 4.58
CA PRO A 417 11.27 -6.95 3.33
C PRO A 417 10.31 -6.33 2.30
N ARG A 418 8.99 -6.53 2.42
CA ARG A 418 7.99 -5.93 1.52
C ARG A 418 8.07 -4.40 1.46
N GLY A 419 8.58 -3.75 2.51
CA GLY A 419 8.77 -2.31 2.55
C GLY A 419 9.87 -1.78 1.65
N TYR A 420 10.75 -2.65 1.15
CA TYR A 420 11.87 -2.29 0.27
C TYR A 420 11.85 -2.99 -1.09
N GLY A 421 11.16 -4.14 -1.22
CA GLY A 421 11.30 -5.01 -2.38
C GLY A 421 10.01 -5.37 -3.12
N ASN A 422 8.82 -5.02 -2.61
CA ASN A 422 7.56 -5.57 -3.09
C ASN A 422 7.34 -5.45 -4.60
N ASN A 423 7.43 -4.25 -5.17
CA ASN A 423 7.19 -4.03 -6.60
C ASN A 423 8.32 -4.60 -7.47
N ALA A 424 9.57 -4.54 -6.97
CA ALA A 424 10.70 -5.18 -7.64
C ALA A 424 10.54 -6.71 -7.68
N ARG A 425 10.03 -7.33 -6.61
CA ARG A 425 9.73 -8.76 -6.56
C ARG A 425 8.66 -9.17 -7.57
N LEU A 426 7.62 -8.33 -7.79
CA LEU A 426 6.66 -8.60 -8.86
C LEU A 426 7.36 -8.73 -10.21
N LEU A 427 8.16 -7.72 -10.58
CA LEU A 427 8.79 -7.65 -11.89
C LEU A 427 9.89 -8.72 -12.06
N ALA A 428 10.72 -8.95 -11.03
CA ALA A 428 11.80 -9.91 -11.08
C ALA A 428 11.28 -11.37 -11.03
N ARG A 429 10.52 -11.70 -9.97
CA ARG A 429 10.12 -13.08 -9.70
C ARG A 429 8.88 -13.50 -10.51
N TYR A 430 7.77 -12.75 -10.42
CA TYR A 430 6.48 -13.22 -10.97
C TYR A 430 6.30 -12.89 -12.46
N VAL A 431 6.97 -11.86 -12.98
CA VAL A 431 6.97 -11.55 -14.40
C VAL A 431 8.14 -12.22 -15.12
N ARG A 432 9.39 -11.92 -14.73
CA ARG A 432 10.58 -12.38 -15.47
C ARG A 432 10.89 -13.86 -15.27
N GLU A 433 10.93 -14.33 -14.00
CA GLU A 433 11.38 -15.69 -13.69
C GLU A 433 10.23 -16.70 -13.83
N LEU A 434 9.12 -16.50 -13.16
CA LEU A 434 8.00 -17.42 -13.12
C LEU A 434 7.02 -17.26 -14.27
N LYS A 435 7.05 -16.13 -15.00
CA LYS A 435 6.16 -15.81 -16.12
C LYS A 435 4.67 -15.99 -15.78
N LEU A 436 4.31 -15.73 -14.51
CA LEU A 436 2.93 -15.82 -14.03
C LEU A 436 2.05 -14.71 -14.58
N LEU A 437 2.63 -13.53 -14.81
CA LEU A 437 1.98 -12.37 -15.41
C LEU A 437 2.83 -11.86 -16.58
N THR A 438 2.17 -11.25 -17.57
CA THR A 438 2.87 -10.40 -18.53
C THR A 438 3.30 -9.09 -17.86
N LEU A 439 4.29 -8.41 -18.47
CA LEU A 439 4.73 -7.10 -17.97
C LEU A 439 3.60 -6.07 -17.99
N GLU A 440 2.82 -6.07 -19.07
CA GLU A 440 1.70 -5.16 -19.28
C GLU A 440 0.61 -5.35 -18.21
N GLU A 441 0.30 -6.60 -17.89
CA GLU A 441 -0.68 -6.91 -16.84
C GLU A 441 -0.15 -6.55 -15.44
N ALA A 442 1.12 -6.82 -15.15
CA ALA A 442 1.75 -6.41 -13.90
C ALA A 442 1.72 -4.88 -13.72
N VAL A 443 2.05 -4.13 -14.76
CA VAL A 443 1.97 -2.65 -14.74
C VAL A 443 0.53 -2.19 -14.55
N ARG A 444 -0.45 -2.77 -15.28
CA ARG A 444 -1.88 -2.43 -15.09
C ARG A 444 -2.33 -2.56 -13.64
N ARG A 445 -1.92 -3.64 -12.96
CA ARG A 445 -2.28 -3.92 -11.56
C ARG A 445 -1.60 -3.01 -10.54
N MET A 446 -0.50 -2.39 -10.92
CA MET A 446 0.19 -1.39 -10.10
C MET A 446 -0.24 0.04 -10.44
N THR A 447 -1.07 0.28 -11.48
CA THR A 447 -1.29 1.63 -12.01
C THR A 447 -2.75 1.92 -12.36
N ALA A 448 -3.24 1.55 -13.56
CA ALA A 448 -4.58 1.89 -14.02
C ALA A 448 -5.69 1.23 -13.20
N LEU A 449 -5.53 -0.02 -12.80
CA LEU A 449 -6.51 -0.72 -11.97
C LEU A 449 -6.70 -0.04 -10.60
N PRO A 450 -5.63 0.29 -9.83
CA PRO A 450 -5.70 1.14 -8.65
C PRO A 450 -6.36 2.48 -8.90
N ALA A 451 -5.89 3.25 -9.90
CA ALA A 451 -6.42 4.58 -10.19
C ALA A 451 -7.92 4.55 -10.47
N GLN A 452 -8.38 3.59 -11.27
CA GLN A 452 -9.80 3.41 -11.59
C GLN A 452 -10.62 3.04 -10.35
N ARG A 453 -10.14 2.09 -9.55
CA ARG A 453 -10.86 1.59 -8.38
C ARG A 453 -11.01 2.66 -7.29
N PHE A 454 -9.94 3.38 -7.02
CA PHE A 454 -9.93 4.42 -5.98
C PHE A 454 -10.44 5.78 -6.50
N GLY A 455 -10.76 5.88 -7.79
CA GLY A 455 -11.30 7.11 -8.40
C GLY A 455 -10.27 8.24 -8.50
N ILE A 456 -8.99 7.91 -8.66
CA ILE A 456 -7.89 8.88 -8.80
C ILE A 456 -7.84 9.33 -10.26
N ALA A 457 -8.29 10.57 -10.51
CA ALA A 457 -8.35 11.10 -11.87
C ALA A 457 -6.98 11.51 -12.42
N GLY A 458 -6.77 11.29 -13.72
CA GLY A 458 -5.62 11.80 -14.45
C GLY A 458 -4.28 11.20 -14.03
N ARG A 459 -4.28 9.98 -13.45
CA ARG A 459 -3.09 9.23 -13.06
C ARG A 459 -3.22 7.75 -13.44
N GLY A 460 -2.13 7.00 -13.37
CA GLY A 460 -2.08 5.55 -13.59
C GLY A 460 -2.03 5.11 -15.04
N GLN A 461 -1.88 6.03 -15.99
CA GLN A 461 -1.66 5.72 -17.41
C GLN A 461 -0.66 6.68 -18.05
N VAL A 462 0.12 6.17 -19.03
CA VAL A 462 0.91 7.02 -19.95
C VAL A 462 -0.06 7.50 -21.03
N LYS A 463 -0.70 8.64 -20.77
CA LYS A 463 -1.74 9.22 -21.63
C LYS A 463 -1.65 10.74 -21.60
N GLU A 464 -1.84 11.38 -22.75
CA GLU A 464 -1.87 12.84 -22.85
C GLU A 464 -2.92 13.47 -21.90
N GLY A 465 -2.51 14.56 -21.25
CA GLY A 465 -3.28 15.27 -20.23
C GLY A 465 -3.14 14.68 -18.81
N PHE A 466 -2.61 13.47 -18.64
CA PHE A 466 -2.39 12.84 -17.33
C PHE A 466 -1.17 13.45 -16.63
N ALA A 467 -1.12 13.37 -15.32
CA ALA A 467 0.06 13.73 -14.54
C ALA A 467 1.26 12.89 -15.00
N ALA A 468 2.41 13.54 -15.12
CA ALA A 468 3.65 12.86 -15.52
C ALA A 468 4.28 12.15 -14.30
N ASP A 469 3.52 11.18 -13.74
CA ASP A 469 4.02 10.19 -12.82
C ASP A 469 4.49 9.01 -13.65
N LEU A 470 5.79 8.84 -13.76
CA LEU A 470 6.39 7.86 -14.66
C LEU A 470 7.52 7.11 -13.98
N VAL A 471 7.70 5.86 -14.39
CA VAL A 471 8.87 5.05 -14.01
C VAL A 471 9.55 4.50 -15.25
N VAL A 472 10.88 4.64 -15.29
CA VAL A 472 11.74 4.13 -16.36
C VAL A 472 12.62 3.03 -15.80
N PHE A 473 12.55 1.84 -16.39
CA PHE A 473 13.30 0.67 -15.94
C PHE A 473 13.58 -0.32 -17.07
N ASP A 474 14.56 -1.19 -16.86
CA ASP A 474 14.74 -2.39 -17.67
C ASP A 474 14.26 -3.61 -16.87
N PRO A 475 13.25 -4.36 -17.34
CA PRO A 475 12.78 -5.56 -16.65
C PRO A 475 13.86 -6.62 -16.40
N ALA A 476 14.94 -6.62 -17.22
CA ALA A 476 16.07 -7.51 -17.01
C ALA A 476 16.99 -7.07 -15.85
N GLU A 477 17.03 -5.77 -15.54
CA GLU A 477 17.89 -5.19 -14.49
C GLU A 477 17.20 -5.08 -13.13
N VAL A 478 15.87 -5.06 -13.07
CA VAL A 478 15.16 -4.92 -11.79
C VAL A 478 15.50 -6.06 -10.84
N ARG A 479 15.90 -5.71 -9.61
CA ARG A 479 16.29 -6.64 -8.54
C ARG A 479 15.57 -6.30 -7.23
N GLU A 480 15.04 -7.34 -6.59
CA GLU A 480 14.71 -7.34 -5.18
C GLU A 480 15.98 -7.69 -4.39
N ASN A 481 16.41 -6.79 -3.52
CA ASN A 481 17.62 -6.99 -2.73
C ASN A 481 17.33 -7.25 -1.25
N SER A 482 16.10 -6.98 -0.81
CA SER A 482 15.66 -7.12 0.57
C SER A 482 15.19 -8.55 0.86
N THR A 483 15.68 -9.13 1.95
CA THR A 483 15.26 -10.46 2.46
C THR A 483 14.83 -10.37 3.92
N PHE A 484 14.28 -11.45 4.48
CA PHE A 484 13.92 -11.47 5.90
C PHE A 484 15.15 -11.34 6.81
N GLU A 485 16.29 -11.88 6.38
CA GLU A 485 17.57 -11.83 7.13
C GLU A 485 18.31 -10.50 6.93
N LYS A 486 18.12 -9.86 5.77
CA LYS A 486 18.74 -8.58 5.40
C LYS A 486 17.69 -7.62 4.84
N PRO A 487 16.77 -7.12 5.70
CA PRO A 487 15.62 -6.34 5.20
C PRO A 487 15.99 -4.95 4.72
N HIS A 488 17.06 -4.35 5.23
CA HIS A 488 17.48 -2.99 4.86
C HIS A 488 18.31 -3.01 3.57
N ALA A 489 17.63 -3.26 2.44
CA ALA A 489 18.24 -3.24 1.12
C ALA A 489 17.23 -2.68 0.10
N TYR A 490 17.54 -1.53 -0.48
CA TYR A 490 16.69 -0.94 -1.51
C TYR A 490 16.68 -1.78 -2.78
N ALA A 491 15.53 -1.81 -3.46
CA ALA A 491 15.43 -2.34 -4.82
C ALA A 491 16.31 -1.54 -5.78
N THR A 492 16.75 -2.17 -6.87
CA THR A 492 17.55 -1.56 -7.93
C THR A 492 16.97 -1.85 -9.32
N GLY A 493 17.42 -1.08 -10.32
CA GLY A 493 16.96 -1.20 -11.71
C GLY A 493 15.85 -0.23 -12.09
N PHE A 494 15.40 0.63 -11.17
CA PHE A 494 14.49 1.74 -11.45
C PHE A 494 15.31 3.00 -11.76
N ARG A 495 15.68 3.16 -13.07
CA ARG A 495 16.62 4.19 -13.50
C ARG A 495 16.13 5.62 -13.29
N HIS A 496 14.85 5.88 -13.60
CA HIS A 496 14.25 7.18 -13.36
C HIS A 496 12.83 7.00 -12.82
N VAL A 497 12.50 7.79 -11.82
CA VAL A 497 11.12 7.91 -11.30
C VAL A 497 10.76 9.38 -11.30
N PHE A 498 9.66 9.71 -11.95
CA PHE A 498 9.13 11.06 -12.03
C PHE A 498 7.79 11.12 -11.28
N VAL A 499 7.62 12.16 -10.48
CA VAL A 499 6.37 12.50 -9.81
C VAL A 499 5.97 13.90 -10.25
N ASN A 500 4.77 14.05 -10.82
CA ASN A 500 4.30 15.32 -11.39
C ASN A 500 5.34 15.97 -12.33
N GLY A 501 6.03 15.18 -13.16
CA GLY A 501 7.03 15.62 -14.11
C GLY A 501 8.41 15.95 -13.53
N VAL A 502 8.61 15.85 -12.23
CA VAL A 502 9.89 16.11 -11.56
C VAL A 502 10.57 14.80 -11.20
N GLU A 503 11.85 14.65 -11.53
CA GLU A 503 12.62 13.44 -11.28
C GLU A 503 12.97 13.31 -9.79
N VAL A 504 12.42 12.29 -9.13
CA VAL A 504 12.65 11.99 -7.70
C VAL A 504 13.68 10.87 -7.48
N VAL A 505 13.86 10.00 -8.49
CA VAL A 505 14.92 8.97 -8.50
C VAL A 505 15.68 9.07 -9.82
N ARG A 506 17.01 8.99 -9.73
CA ARG A 506 17.95 8.87 -10.85
C ARG A 506 18.99 7.84 -10.52
N ASP A 507 19.20 6.87 -11.43
CA ASP A 507 20.17 5.78 -11.28
C ASP A 507 20.11 5.12 -9.88
N ASP A 508 18.89 4.67 -9.51
CA ASP A 508 18.56 4.07 -8.22
C ASP A 508 18.79 4.98 -6.99
N GLY A 509 19.18 6.25 -7.16
CA GLY A 509 19.40 7.22 -6.08
C GLY A 509 18.29 8.26 -5.99
N HIS A 510 17.91 8.64 -4.76
CA HIS A 510 16.94 9.73 -4.53
C HIS A 510 17.58 11.09 -4.82
N THR A 511 16.94 11.92 -5.66
CA THR A 511 17.47 13.23 -6.08
C THR A 511 17.33 14.34 -5.04
N GLY A 512 16.53 14.15 -4.00
CA GLY A 512 16.14 15.18 -3.04
C GLY A 512 14.86 15.91 -3.40
N ALA A 513 14.34 15.77 -4.63
CA ALA A 513 13.11 16.44 -5.08
C ALA A 513 11.86 15.93 -4.34
N ARG A 514 10.92 16.83 -4.08
CA ARG A 514 9.68 16.56 -3.34
C ARG A 514 8.49 17.26 -3.99
N PRO A 515 8.03 16.77 -5.17
CA PRO A 515 6.94 17.37 -5.94
C PRO A 515 5.57 16.75 -5.67
N GLY A 516 5.43 15.90 -4.66
CA GLY A 516 4.21 15.16 -4.38
C GLY A 516 3.02 16.06 -4.03
N GLN A 517 1.84 15.58 -4.36
CA GLN A 517 0.58 16.29 -4.19
C GLN A 517 -0.47 15.38 -3.56
N VAL A 518 -1.54 15.98 -3.03
CA VAL A 518 -2.71 15.24 -2.57
C VAL A 518 -3.51 14.76 -3.78
N ALA A 519 -3.65 13.45 -3.92
CA ALA A 519 -4.47 12.80 -4.93
C ALA A 519 -5.88 12.59 -4.35
N ARG A 520 -6.81 13.47 -4.73
CA ARG A 520 -8.20 13.41 -4.28
C ARG A 520 -9.05 12.62 -5.27
N ARG A 521 -10.19 12.14 -4.79
CA ARG A 521 -11.20 11.54 -5.64
C ARG A 521 -11.72 12.57 -6.65
N ALA A 522 -11.94 12.13 -7.91
CA ALA A 522 -12.60 12.97 -8.89
C ALA A 522 -14.01 13.36 -8.42
N PRO A 523 -14.43 14.61 -8.56
CA PRO A 523 -15.83 14.98 -8.39
C PRO A 523 -16.73 14.13 -9.30
N ARG A 524 -17.91 13.72 -8.81
CA ARG A 524 -18.92 13.06 -9.65
C ARG A 524 -19.59 14.07 -10.55
#